data_6965a640e580e306fa63b8374dcb3fd6
#
_entry.id   6965a640e580e306fa63b8374dcb3fd6
#
_cell.length_a   1.000
_cell.length_b   1.000
_cell.length_c   1.000
_cell.angle_alpha   90.00
_cell.angle_beta   90.00
_cell.angle_gamma   90.00
#
_symmetry.space_group_name_H-M   'P 1'
#
loop_
_entity.id
_entity.type
_entity.pdbx_description
1 polymer ?
#
loop_
_entity_poly.entity_id
_entity_poly.type
_entity_poly.pdbx_seq_one_letter_code
_entity_poly.pdbx_strand_id
1 'polypeptide(L)'
;MKAIDKIQFNENGLIPVITQDFSSNEVLMMAWMNKEALSLSVKTQKAVYFSRSRKKLWFKGEESGHIQDIVEIFTDCDQDVVLLKVNQKGGIACHTGRASCFFNKLENKEWQSVSKVIKNPKEIYG
;
A
#
# COMPACT_ATOMS: atom_id res chain seq x y z
N MET A 1 15.81 -13.33 -8.11
CA MET A 1 16.08 -13.12 -6.67
C MET A 1 15.44 -14.25 -5.88
N LYS A 2 16.22 -14.94 -5.08
CA LYS A 2 15.75 -16.11 -4.32
C LYS A 2 14.56 -15.84 -3.39
N ALA A 3 14.55 -14.68 -2.74
CA ALA A 3 13.48 -14.32 -1.81
C ALA A 3 12.13 -14.24 -2.53
N ILE A 4 12.10 -13.69 -3.73
CA ILE A 4 10.87 -13.56 -4.52
C ILE A 4 10.39 -14.91 -5.02
N ASP A 5 11.31 -15.82 -5.33
CA ASP A 5 10.96 -17.16 -5.82
C ASP A 5 10.23 -18.01 -4.76
N LYS A 6 10.34 -17.64 -3.48
CA LYS A 6 9.67 -18.31 -2.38
C LYS A 6 8.26 -17.80 -2.12
N ILE A 7 7.92 -16.65 -2.69
CA ILE A 7 6.59 -16.04 -2.50
C ILE A 7 5.53 -16.84 -3.25
N GLN A 8 4.43 -17.08 -2.56
CA GLN A 8 3.29 -17.87 -3.09
C GLN A 8 2.27 -16.91 -3.69
N PHE A 9 2.48 -16.53 -4.95
CA PHE A 9 1.50 -15.73 -5.69
C PHE A 9 0.24 -16.57 -5.93
N ASN A 10 -0.91 -15.91 -5.98
CA ASN A 10 -2.17 -16.60 -6.24
C ASN A 10 -2.27 -17.02 -7.72
N GLU A 11 -3.41 -17.62 -8.09
CA GLU A 11 -3.66 -18.12 -9.46
C GLU A 11 -3.57 -17.04 -10.53
N ASN A 12 -3.77 -15.77 -10.13
CA ASN A 12 -3.67 -14.62 -11.04
C ASN A 12 -2.27 -13.97 -11.02
N GLY A 13 -1.32 -14.60 -10.34
CA GLY A 13 0.04 -14.09 -10.23
C GLY A 13 0.16 -12.89 -9.30
N LEU A 14 -0.77 -12.73 -8.35
CA LEU A 14 -0.81 -11.59 -7.44
C LEU A 14 -0.63 -12.02 -5.99
N ILE A 15 -0.09 -11.12 -5.17
CA ILE A 15 0.04 -11.27 -3.73
C ILE A 15 -0.57 -10.04 -3.05
N PRO A 16 -1.38 -10.24 -1.99
CA PRO A 16 -1.88 -9.10 -1.24
C PRO A 16 -0.76 -8.48 -0.41
N VAL A 17 -0.80 -7.15 -0.29
CA VAL A 17 0.21 -6.38 0.42
C VAL A 17 -0.47 -5.47 1.43
N ILE A 18 -0.11 -5.62 2.69
CA ILE A 18 -0.54 -4.72 3.75
C ILE A 18 0.58 -3.69 3.93
N THR A 19 0.24 -2.42 3.95
CA THR A 19 1.22 -1.34 4.12
C THR A 19 0.96 -0.63 5.43
N GLN A 20 1.99 -0.53 6.25
CA GLN A 20 1.96 0.01 7.61
C GLN A 20 2.99 1.12 7.74
N ASP A 21 2.64 2.17 8.47
CA ASP A 21 3.60 3.24 8.76
C ASP A 21 4.65 2.74 9.74
N PHE A 22 5.93 2.93 9.41
CA PHE A 22 7.04 2.44 10.22
C PHE A 22 7.09 3.11 11.60
N SER A 23 6.81 4.42 11.67
CA SER A 23 6.93 5.19 12.91
C SER A 23 5.73 5.01 13.85
N SER A 24 4.52 5.07 13.32
CA SER A 24 3.30 5.01 14.12
C SER A 24 2.71 3.61 14.26
N ASN A 25 3.11 2.69 13.40
CA ASN A 25 2.51 1.35 13.23
C ASN A 25 1.05 1.41 12.74
N GLU A 26 0.60 2.55 12.26
CA GLU A 26 -0.73 2.65 11.67
C GLU A 26 -0.81 1.86 10.37
N VAL A 27 -1.87 1.06 10.21
CA VAL A 27 -2.11 0.36 8.95
C VAL A 27 -2.66 1.38 7.95
N LEU A 28 -1.95 1.56 6.84
CA LEU A 28 -2.24 2.61 5.87
C LEU A 28 -3.17 2.17 4.76
N MET A 29 -2.91 0.99 4.20
CA MET A 29 -3.65 0.52 3.03
C MET A 29 -3.39 -0.97 2.78
N MET A 30 -4.18 -1.53 1.87
CA MET A 30 -3.95 -2.86 1.32
C MET A 30 -4.02 -2.74 -0.21
N ALA A 31 -3.09 -3.39 -0.89
CA ALA A 31 -3.07 -3.42 -2.35
C ALA A 31 -2.50 -4.75 -2.82
N TRP A 32 -2.17 -4.84 -4.11
CA TRP A 32 -1.67 -6.06 -4.72
C TRP A 32 -0.36 -5.81 -5.43
N MET A 33 0.46 -6.86 -5.51
CA MET A 33 1.69 -6.84 -6.32
C MET A 33 1.74 -8.09 -7.17
N ASN A 34 2.21 -7.95 -8.40
CA ASN A 34 2.66 -9.09 -9.18
C ASN A 34 4.16 -9.25 -8.92
N LYS A 35 4.79 -10.23 -9.55
CA LYS A 35 6.22 -10.50 -9.37
C LYS A 35 7.08 -9.28 -9.75
N GLU A 36 6.73 -8.61 -10.83
CA GLU A 36 7.45 -7.41 -11.31
C GLU A 36 7.35 -6.27 -10.30
N ALA A 37 6.14 -6.01 -9.77
CA ALA A 37 5.92 -4.97 -8.77
C ALA A 37 6.74 -5.22 -7.50
N LEU A 38 6.74 -6.47 -7.02
CA LEU A 38 7.52 -6.85 -5.85
C LEU A 38 9.02 -6.70 -6.11
N SER A 39 9.49 -7.14 -7.28
CA SER A 39 10.90 -7.00 -7.66
C SER A 39 11.34 -5.55 -7.70
N LEU A 40 10.53 -4.69 -8.31
CA LEU A 40 10.81 -3.25 -8.37
C LEU A 40 10.79 -2.61 -6.99
N SER A 41 9.85 -3.00 -6.14
CA SER A 41 9.76 -2.48 -4.77
C SER A 41 11.02 -2.82 -3.96
N VAL A 42 11.50 -4.05 -4.07
CA VAL A 42 12.72 -4.49 -3.40
C VAL A 42 13.94 -3.74 -3.95
N LYS A 43 14.01 -3.60 -5.26
CA LYS A 43 15.15 -2.98 -5.94
C LYS A 43 15.24 -1.48 -5.68
N THR A 44 14.11 -0.77 -5.75
CA THR A 44 14.09 0.69 -5.62
C THR A 44 13.86 1.17 -4.19
N GLN A 45 13.40 0.29 -3.30
CA GLN A 45 12.99 0.62 -1.93
C GLN A 45 11.84 1.64 -1.90
N LYS A 46 11.05 1.67 -2.95
CA LYS A 46 9.82 2.47 -3.05
C LYS A 46 8.67 1.56 -3.45
N ALA A 47 7.50 1.77 -2.86
CA ALA A 47 6.37 0.88 -3.09
C ALA A 47 5.83 1.01 -4.51
N VAL A 48 5.80 -0.12 -5.20
CA VAL A 48 5.21 -0.28 -6.54
C VAL A 48 4.18 -1.40 -6.41
N TYR A 49 2.94 -1.08 -6.76
CA TYR A 49 1.84 -2.04 -6.69
C TYR A 49 1.40 -2.45 -8.09
N PHE A 50 0.49 -3.41 -8.15
CA PHE A 50 -0.17 -3.79 -9.39
C PHE A 50 -1.65 -3.42 -9.31
N SER A 51 -2.10 -2.57 -10.23
CA SER A 51 -3.51 -2.19 -10.30
C SER A 51 -4.30 -3.27 -11.03
N ARG A 52 -5.21 -3.93 -10.32
CA ARG A 52 -6.03 -5.00 -10.91
C ARG A 52 -7.03 -4.45 -11.94
N SER A 53 -7.58 -3.27 -11.70
CA SER A 53 -8.55 -2.66 -12.61
C SER A 53 -7.91 -2.15 -13.89
N ARG A 54 -6.71 -1.57 -13.80
CA ARG A 54 -5.98 -1.04 -14.96
C ARG A 54 -5.06 -2.06 -15.61
N LYS A 55 -4.83 -3.19 -14.92
CA LYS A 55 -3.94 -4.28 -15.36
C LYS A 55 -2.53 -3.77 -15.68
N LYS A 56 -1.99 -2.92 -14.81
CA LYS A 56 -0.65 -2.36 -14.98
C LYS A 56 -0.01 -2.03 -13.64
N LEU A 57 1.29 -1.79 -13.66
CA LEU A 57 2.04 -1.35 -12.47
C LEU A 57 1.55 0.02 -12.03
N TRP A 58 1.53 0.21 -10.72
CA TRP A 58 1.15 1.47 -10.10
C TRP A 58 2.25 1.90 -9.15
N PHE A 59 2.99 2.95 -9.54
CA PHE A 59 4.05 3.52 -8.72
C PHE A 59 3.40 4.47 -7.71
N LYS A 60 3.38 4.06 -6.44
CA LYS A 60 2.70 4.82 -5.39
C LYS A 60 3.28 6.23 -5.28
N GLY A 61 2.41 7.24 -5.38
CA GLY A 61 2.81 8.63 -5.27
C GLY A 61 3.30 9.27 -6.57
N GLU A 62 3.24 8.56 -7.69
CA GLU A 62 3.68 9.07 -8.99
C GLU A 62 2.98 10.37 -9.40
N GLU A 63 1.68 10.49 -9.10
CA GLU A 63 0.93 11.72 -9.39
C GLU A 63 0.84 12.66 -8.20
N SER A 64 0.60 12.11 -7.00
CA SER A 64 0.37 12.90 -5.79
C SER A 64 1.64 13.38 -5.10
N GLY A 65 2.77 12.71 -5.35
CA GLY A 65 4.00 12.94 -4.60
C GLY A 65 4.04 12.20 -3.26
N HIS A 66 2.96 11.51 -2.90
CA HIS A 66 2.85 10.77 -1.62
C HIS A 66 3.50 9.39 -1.73
N ILE A 67 4.79 9.38 -2.00
CA ILE A 67 5.61 8.18 -2.17
C ILE A 67 5.71 7.42 -0.85
N GLN A 68 5.85 6.11 -0.93
CA GLN A 68 6.10 5.27 0.21
C GLN A 68 7.54 4.74 0.13
N ASP A 69 8.41 5.25 1.00
CA ASP A 69 9.78 4.75 1.12
C ASP A 69 9.77 3.51 2.00
N ILE A 70 10.21 2.39 1.48
CA ILE A 70 10.17 1.11 2.17
C ILE A 70 11.33 1.02 3.18
N VAL A 71 11.00 0.72 4.43
CA VAL A 71 11.97 0.51 5.50
C VAL A 71 12.18 -0.98 5.73
N GLU A 72 11.10 -1.76 5.80
CA GLU A 72 11.15 -3.19 6.04
C GLU A 72 10.09 -3.90 5.20
N ILE A 73 10.41 -5.13 4.81
CA ILE A 73 9.49 -6.00 4.05
C ILE A 73 9.42 -7.33 4.77
N PHE A 74 8.21 -7.76 5.08
CA PHE A 74 7.96 -9.06 5.71
C PHE A 74 7.02 -9.89 4.85
N THR A 75 7.12 -11.20 4.98
CA THR A 75 6.07 -12.11 4.51
C THR A 75 5.66 -12.98 5.68
N ASP A 76 4.47 -13.55 5.61
CA ASP A 76 3.95 -14.37 6.71
C ASP A 76 4.46 -15.82 6.63
N CYS A 77 3.97 -16.67 7.54
CA CYS A 77 4.42 -18.07 7.65
C CYS A 77 4.12 -18.89 6.39
N ASP A 78 3.07 -18.55 5.64
CA ASP A 78 2.68 -19.23 4.40
C ASP A 78 3.27 -18.58 3.15
N GLN A 79 3.91 -17.43 3.31
CA GLN A 79 4.52 -16.67 2.21
C GLN A 79 3.50 -16.26 1.13
N ASP A 80 2.26 -16.00 1.53
CA ASP A 80 1.16 -15.62 0.63
C ASP A 80 0.58 -14.24 0.92
N VAL A 81 1.24 -13.45 1.77
CA VAL A 81 0.95 -12.04 2.00
C VAL A 81 2.26 -11.32 2.30
N VAL A 82 2.35 -10.07 1.89
CA VAL A 82 3.51 -9.21 2.15
C VAL A 82 3.09 -8.07 3.06
N LEU A 83 3.93 -7.74 4.03
CA LEU A 83 3.77 -6.57 4.87
C LEU A 83 4.94 -5.61 4.56
N LEU A 84 4.60 -4.41 4.12
CA LEU A 84 5.57 -3.33 3.95
C LEU A 84 5.48 -2.40 5.15
N LYS A 85 6.62 -2.06 5.74
CA LYS A 85 6.71 -0.95 6.68
C LYS A 85 7.39 0.19 5.95
N VAL A 86 6.71 1.33 5.88
CA VAL A 86 7.11 2.45 5.03
C VAL A 86 7.14 3.77 5.78
N ASN A 87 7.88 4.73 5.23
CA ASN A 87 7.73 6.14 5.55
C ASN A 87 6.81 6.73 4.49
N GLN A 88 5.61 7.13 4.89
CA GLN A 88 4.63 7.71 3.99
C GLN A 88 4.89 9.20 3.83
N LYS A 89 5.36 9.61 2.66
CA LYS A 89 5.59 11.03 2.38
C LYS A 89 4.27 11.78 2.37
N GLY A 90 4.26 12.96 3.00
CA GLY A 90 3.07 13.78 3.14
C GLY A 90 2.08 13.29 4.19
N GLY A 91 2.32 12.13 4.80
CA GLY A 91 1.42 11.56 5.79
C GLY A 91 0.06 11.14 5.27
N ILE A 92 -0.10 11.04 3.95
CA ILE A 92 -1.38 10.73 3.29
C ILE A 92 -1.22 9.52 2.38
N ALA A 93 -1.80 8.40 2.76
CA ALA A 93 -1.77 7.18 1.95
C ALA A 93 -2.98 7.07 1.02
N CYS A 94 -4.12 7.61 1.43
CA CYS A 94 -5.40 7.45 0.73
C CYS A 94 -5.64 8.56 -0.30
N HIS A 95 -6.19 8.19 -1.46
CA HIS A 95 -6.54 9.16 -2.51
C HIS A 95 -7.64 10.13 -2.07
N THR A 96 -8.36 9.83 -0.99
CA THR A 96 -9.36 10.74 -0.40
C THR A 96 -8.71 11.88 0.39
N GLY A 97 -7.37 11.88 0.52
CA GLY A 97 -6.64 12.89 1.29
C GLY A 97 -6.51 12.54 2.76
N ARG A 98 -6.81 11.30 3.15
CA ARG A 98 -6.67 10.84 4.53
C ARG A 98 -5.36 10.09 4.74
N ALA A 99 -4.91 10.03 5.99
CA ALA A 99 -3.66 9.35 6.36
C ALA A 99 -3.73 7.86 6.02
N SER A 100 -4.85 7.21 6.28
CA SER A 100 -5.07 5.78 6.04
C SER A 100 -6.31 5.56 5.17
N CYS A 101 -6.26 4.50 4.37
CA CYS A 101 -7.44 4.06 3.63
C CYS A 101 -8.49 3.42 4.56
N PHE A 102 -8.08 3.01 5.76
CA PHE A 102 -8.95 2.35 6.75
C PHE A 102 -9.56 3.40 7.68
N PHE A 103 -10.44 4.24 7.15
CA PHE A 103 -11.07 5.33 7.91
C PHE A 103 -12.55 5.10 8.21
N ASN A 104 -13.14 4.04 7.72
CA ASN A 104 -14.53 3.67 8.02
C ASN A 104 -14.54 2.62 9.12
N LYS A 105 -15.09 2.97 10.26
CA LYS A 105 -15.19 2.08 11.43
C LYS A 105 -16.64 1.65 11.59
N LEU A 106 -16.85 0.38 11.91
CA LEU A 106 -18.19 -0.13 12.18
C LEU A 106 -18.58 0.24 13.60
N GLU A 107 -19.59 1.08 13.74
CA GLU A 107 -20.16 1.49 15.02
C GLU A 107 -21.69 1.41 14.94
N ASN A 108 -22.31 0.78 15.94
CA ASN A 108 -23.78 0.61 15.96
C ASN A 108 -24.33 0.03 14.65
N LYS A 109 -23.62 -0.94 14.08
CA LYS A 109 -23.97 -1.64 12.84
C LYS A 109 -23.94 -0.75 11.59
N GLU A 110 -23.31 0.41 11.67
CA GLU A 110 -23.15 1.33 10.55
C GLU A 110 -21.68 1.74 10.39
N TRP A 111 -21.29 2.07 9.17
CA TRP A 111 -19.93 2.54 8.88
C TRP A 111 -19.84 4.04 9.16
N GLN A 112 -18.92 4.40 10.05
CA GLN A 112 -18.67 5.79 10.45
C GLN A 112 -17.25 6.18 10.05
N SER A 113 -17.11 7.35 9.42
CA SER A 113 -15.78 7.88 9.14
C SER A 113 -15.14 8.39 10.44
N VAL A 114 -13.96 7.87 10.77
CA VAL A 114 -13.23 8.23 12.01
C VAL A 114 -11.95 9.00 11.73
N SER A 115 -11.74 9.41 10.49
CA SER A 115 -10.53 10.13 10.10
C SER A 115 -10.88 11.34 9.25
N LYS A 116 -10.15 12.43 9.47
CA LYS A 116 -10.36 13.67 8.73
C LYS A 116 -9.57 13.67 7.43
N VAL A 117 -10.09 14.36 6.42
CA VAL A 117 -9.35 14.67 5.20
C VAL A 117 -8.26 15.68 5.57
N ILE A 118 -7.00 15.30 5.38
CA ILE A 118 -5.85 16.17 5.66
C ILE A 118 -5.68 17.17 4.53
N LYS A 119 -5.85 16.70 3.29
CA LYS A 119 -5.71 17.54 2.10
C LYS A 119 -6.80 17.17 1.09
N ASN A 120 -7.50 18.17 0.58
CA ASN A 120 -8.57 17.94 -0.38
C ASN A 120 -7.99 17.25 -1.63
N PRO A 121 -8.63 16.17 -2.13
CA PRO A 121 -8.18 15.50 -3.35
C PRO A 121 -7.98 16.42 -4.55
N LYS A 122 -8.79 17.47 -4.68
CA LYS A 122 -8.63 18.46 -5.74
C LYS A 122 -7.31 19.22 -5.66
N GLU A 123 -6.76 19.38 -4.45
CA GLU A 123 -5.45 20.02 -4.23
C GLU A 123 -4.30 19.05 -4.50
N ILE A 124 -4.56 17.73 -4.39
CA ILE A 124 -3.55 16.68 -4.62
C ILE A 124 -3.41 16.39 -6.11
N TYR A 125 -4.53 16.20 -6.79
CA TYR A 125 -4.55 15.71 -8.17
C TYR A 125 -4.94 16.78 -9.21
N GLY A 126 -5.19 17.99 -8.75
CA GLY A 126 -5.62 19.07 -9.60
C GLY A 126 -7.09 18.98 -9.92
#